data_818fbd36213364ee147c0f3df68e53d5
#
_entry.id   818fbd36213364ee147c0f3df68e53d5
#
_cell.length_a   1.000
_cell.length_b   1.000
_cell.length_c   1.000
_cell.angle_alpha   90.00
_cell.angle_beta   90.00
_cell.angle_gamma   90.00
#
_symmetry.space_group_name_H-M   'P 1'
#
loop_
_entity.id
_entity.type
_entity.pdbx_description
1 polymer ?
#
loop_
_entity_poly.entity_id
_entity_poly.type
_entity_poly.pdbx_seq_one_letter_code
_entity_poly.pdbx_strand_id
1 'polypeptide(L)'
;MKKKLYVIIGCFILILGWILTYFIVNNPLIIPSPIDVFNSLTDLFKSKSVFIDIYETLYRTIISFIISYIIGLIFATIASKSNKIEDIFKPLFTCLRAIPTVSFIIIFIMIIGFKRAPYYIVFIISFPIIYQAILEGYKNINPELKLINKLDNYNPIKNYLLFTFPMIKTSLITAFISSFTLSFKVEVMAETLTGSTRLKGLGFLIHIYRYENDISMILAIALLIVLLSSLFEILGKLVLKLIKE
;
A
#
# COMPACT_ATOMS: atom_id res chain seq x y z
N MET A 1 -6.26 -22.04 -19.18
CA MET A 1 -5.98 -21.28 -20.40
C MET A 1 -6.91 -20.06 -20.58
N LYS A 2 -8.22 -20.17 -20.47
CA LYS A 2 -9.19 -19.05 -20.68
C LYS A 2 -8.93 -17.82 -19.82
N LYS A 3 -8.56 -17.97 -18.54
CA LYS A 3 -8.32 -16.84 -17.61
C LYS A 3 -7.12 -15.96 -18.03
N LYS A 4 -6.05 -16.56 -18.57
CA LYS A 4 -4.90 -15.80 -19.11
C LYS A 4 -5.27 -14.99 -20.35
N LEU A 5 -6.11 -15.57 -21.22
CA LEU A 5 -6.58 -14.88 -22.44
C LEU A 5 -7.38 -13.62 -22.11
N TYR A 6 -8.30 -13.67 -21.14
CA TYR A 6 -9.07 -12.49 -20.71
C TYR A 6 -8.19 -11.37 -20.14
N VAL A 7 -7.12 -11.72 -19.40
CA VAL A 7 -6.17 -10.72 -18.89
C VAL A 7 -5.43 -10.04 -20.06
N ILE A 8 -4.97 -10.82 -21.06
CA ILE A 8 -4.31 -10.27 -22.24
C ILE A 8 -5.25 -9.34 -23.03
N ILE A 9 -6.51 -9.74 -23.20
CA ILE A 9 -7.52 -8.90 -23.87
C ILE A 9 -7.73 -7.58 -23.08
N GLY A 10 -7.81 -7.65 -21.74
CA GLY A 10 -7.94 -6.46 -20.90
C GLY A 10 -6.75 -5.50 -21.04
N CYS A 11 -5.51 -6.02 -21.01
CA CYS A 11 -4.32 -5.21 -21.25
C CYS A 11 -4.32 -4.58 -22.65
N PHE A 12 -4.73 -5.34 -23.67
CA PHE A 12 -4.82 -4.84 -25.03
C PHE A 12 -5.84 -3.70 -25.18
N ILE A 13 -7.00 -3.83 -24.56
CA ILE A 13 -8.03 -2.77 -24.53
C ILE A 13 -7.50 -1.49 -23.89
N LEU A 14 -6.75 -1.60 -22.76
CA LEU A 14 -6.14 -0.45 -22.09
C LEU A 14 -5.12 0.26 -22.98
N ILE A 15 -4.24 -0.49 -23.66
CA ILE A 15 -3.23 0.07 -24.57
C ILE A 15 -3.91 0.72 -25.78
N LEU A 16 -4.92 0.08 -26.37
CA LEU A 16 -5.70 0.66 -27.46
C LEU A 16 -6.39 1.96 -27.02
N GLY A 17 -7.01 1.97 -25.85
CA GLY A 17 -7.63 3.18 -25.29
C GLY A 17 -6.62 4.34 -25.15
N TRP A 18 -5.40 4.04 -24.66
CA TRP A 18 -4.34 5.04 -24.59
C TRP A 18 -3.93 5.58 -25.96
N ILE A 19 -3.68 4.69 -26.92
CA ILE A 19 -3.32 5.06 -28.30
C ILE A 19 -4.42 5.90 -28.95
N LEU A 20 -5.69 5.53 -28.78
CA LEU A 20 -6.83 6.30 -29.31
C LEU A 20 -6.91 7.70 -28.69
N THR A 21 -6.75 7.82 -27.37
CA THR A 21 -6.75 9.13 -26.70
C THR A 21 -5.56 10.00 -27.14
N TYR A 22 -4.39 9.41 -27.35
CA TYR A 22 -3.24 10.12 -27.92
C TYR A 22 -3.56 10.73 -29.30
N PHE A 23 -4.17 9.97 -30.21
CA PHE A 23 -4.53 10.46 -31.55
C PHE A 23 -5.66 11.48 -31.52
N ILE A 24 -6.65 11.32 -30.61
CA ILE A 24 -7.79 12.27 -30.50
C ILE A 24 -7.30 13.62 -29.96
N VAL A 25 -6.48 13.62 -28.92
CA VAL A 25 -5.97 14.86 -28.31
C VAL A 25 -4.90 15.52 -29.18
N ASN A 26 -4.15 14.74 -29.94
CA ASN A 26 -3.11 15.18 -30.88
C ASN A 26 -2.17 16.26 -30.31
N ASN A 27 -1.89 16.15 -29.01
CA ASN A 27 -0.95 17.02 -28.29
C ASN A 27 -0.09 16.18 -27.34
N PRO A 28 1.18 15.90 -27.71
CA PRO A 28 2.10 15.09 -26.90
C PRO A 28 2.40 15.68 -25.52
N LEU A 29 2.24 16.99 -25.35
CA LEU A 29 2.44 17.66 -24.05
C LEU A 29 1.28 17.41 -23.08
N ILE A 30 0.13 16.90 -23.55
CA ILE A 30 -1.03 16.59 -22.72
C ILE A 30 -1.14 15.07 -22.55
N ILE A 31 -1.07 14.34 -23.67
CA ILE A 31 -1.08 12.86 -23.65
C ILE A 31 0.08 12.39 -24.52
N PRO A 32 1.21 11.96 -23.91
CA PRO A 32 2.35 11.41 -24.64
C PRO A 32 2.02 10.04 -25.23
N SER A 33 2.75 9.68 -26.29
CA SER A 33 2.60 8.35 -26.87
C SER A 33 3.13 7.27 -25.93
N PRO A 34 2.66 6.01 -26.03
CA PRO A 34 3.23 4.89 -25.28
C PRO A 34 4.75 4.73 -25.52
N ILE A 35 5.23 5.09 -26.71
CA ILE A 35 6.65 5.01 -27.08
C ILE A 35 7.45 6.06 -26.31
N ASP A 36 6.95 7.30 -26.22
CA ASP A 36 7.63 8.36 -25.47
C ASP A 36 7.75 8.01 -24.00
N VAL A 37 6.68 7.46 -23.39
CA VAL A 37 6.68 7.01 -22.01
C VAL A 37 7.65 5.85 -21.79
N PHE A 38 7.73 4.91 -22.74
CA PHE A 38 8.70 3.82 -22.67
C PHE A 38 10.16 4.33 -22.78
N ASN A 39 10.42 5.28 -23.67
CA ASN A 39 11.73 5.92 -23.80
C ASN A 39 12.10 6.65 -22.49
N SER A 40 11.18 7.45 -21.94
CA SER A 40 11.36 8.11 -20.63
C SER A 40 11.63 7.11 -19.50
N LEU A 41 10.95 5.96 -19.51
CA LEU A 41 11.23 4.89 -18.54
C LEU A 41 12.65 4.32 -18.69
N THR A 42 13.14 4.11 -19.93
CA THR A 42 14.51 3.66 -20.14
C THR A 42 15.54 4.70 -19.72
N ASP A 43 15.25 5.98 -19.93
CA ASP A 43 16.12 7.08 -19.52
C ASP A 43 16.18 7.24 -18.01
N LEU A 44 15.06 7.02 -17.31
CA LEU A 44 15.05 6.91 -15.84
C LEU A 44 16.04 5.85 -15.35
N PHE A 45 16.05 4.66 -15.94
CA PHE A 45 16.96 3.59 -15.51
C PHE A 45 18.42 3.80 -15.89
N LYS A 46 18.73 4.66 -16.86
CA LYS A 46 20.13 5.09 -17.14
C LYS A 46 20.68 5.97 -16.03
N SER A 47 19.82 6.69 -15.34
CA SER A 47 20.21 7.53 -14.22
C SER A 47 20.40 6.70 -12.96
N LYS A 48 21.62 6.70 -12.39
CA LYS A 48 21.88 6.04 -11.10
C LYS A 48 21.07 6.64 -9.94
N SER A 49 20.60 7.86 -10.06
CA SER A 49 19.84 8.56 -9.02
C SER A 49 18.48 7.90 -8.79
N VAL A 50 17.83 7.33 -9.81
CA VAL A 50 16.50 6.69 -9.67
C VAL A 50 16.52 5.54 -8.66
N PHE A 51 17.62 4.77 -8.60
CA PHE A 51 17.75 3.70 -7.62
C PHE A 51 17.79 4.21 -6.17
N ILE A 52 18.39 5.40 -5.99
CA ILE A 52 18.39 6.07 -4.68
C ILE A 52 16.96 6.54 -4.34
N ASP A 53 16.23 7.08 -5.32
CA ASP A 53 14.85 7.52 -5.12
C ASP A 53 13.92 6.33 -4.80
N ILE A 54 14.06 5.21 -5.49
CA ILE A 54 13.35 3.95 -5.16
C ILE A 54 13.69 3.50 -3.73
N TYR A 55 14.98 3.48 -3.37
CA TYR A 55 15.43 3.07 -2.04
C TYR A 55 14.83 3.96 -0.94
N GLU A 56 14.89 5.27 -1.11
CA GLU A 56 14.38 6.24 -0.13
C GLU A 56 12.87 6.12 0.07
N THR A 57 12.09 5.98 -1.00
CA THR A 57 10.64 5.72 -0.90
C THR A 57 10.37 4.40 -0.19
N LEU A 58 11.07 3.32 -0.56
CA LEU A 58 10.90 2.01 0.10
C LEU A 58 11.31 2.06 1.56
N TYR A 59 12.40 2.70 1.90
CA TYR A 59 12.87 2.86 3.28
C TYR A 59 11.82 3.54 4.16
N ARG A 60 11.26 4.67 3.70
CA ARG A 60 10.18 5.38 4.42
C ARG A 60 8.92 4.52 4.54
N THR A 61 8.53 3.88 3.44
CA THR A 61 7.38 2.97 3.43
C THR A 61 7.55 1.85 4.47
N ILE A 62 8.70 1.16 4.47
CA ILE A 62 8.95 0.02 5.37
C ILE A 62 8.86 0.44 6.83
N ILE A 63 9.52 1.54 7.21
CA ILE A 63 9.50 2.02 8.61
C ILE A 63 8.08 2.33 9.05
N SER A 64 7.37 3.16 8.28
CA SER A 64 6.01 3.60 8.62
C SER A 64 5.03 2.44 8.64
N PHE A 65 5.17 1.52 7.67
CA PHE A 65 4.33 0.33 7.58
C PHE A 65 4.56 -0.64 8.75
N ILE A 66 5.81 -0.92 9.13
CA ILE A 66 6.10 -1.83 10.25
C ILE A 66 5.49 -1.29 11.54
N ILE A 67 5.64 0.00 11.80
CA ILE A 67 5.04 0.65 12.99
C ILE A 67 3.51 0.52 12.93
N SER A 68 2.91 0.83 11.78
CA SER A 68 1.46 0.70 11.56
C SER A 68 0.96 -0.73 11.77
N TYR A 69 1.74 -1.71 11.26
CA TYR A 69 1.37 -3.12 11.34
C TYR A 69 1.41 -3.65 12.77
N ILE A 70 2.47 -3.32 13.50
CA ILE A 70 2.62 -3.73 14.92
C ILE A 70 1.49 -3.12 15.74
N ILE A 71 1.24 -1.82 15.61
CA ILE A 71 0.19 -1.13 16.38
C ILE A 71 -1.19 -1.65 15.96
N GLY A 72 -1.44 -1.82 14.66
CA GLY A 72 -2.67 -2.40 14.13
C GLY A 72 -2.94 -3.82 14.64
N LEU A 73 -1.91 -4.66 14.72
CA LEU A 73 -1.98 -6.01 15.28
C LEU A 73 -2.35 -5.99 16.78
N ILE A 74 -1.72 -5.10 17.55
CA ILE A 74 -2.00 -4.96 18.99
C ILE A 74 -3.47 -4.57 19.19
N PHE A 75 -3.94 -3.52 18.51
CA PHE A 75 -5.33 -3.06 18.64
C PHE A 75 -6.35 -4.10 18.15
N ALA A 76 -6.08 -4.78 17.04
CA ALA A 76 -6.95 -5.85 16.54
C ALA A 76 -7.01 -7.04 17.51
N THR A 77 -5.89 -7.41 18.10
CA THR A 77 -5.83 -8.47 19.12
C THR A 77 -6.60 -8.10 20.39
N ILE A 78 -6.52 -6.85 20.82
CA ILE A 78 -7.30 -6.36 21.97
C ILE A 78 -8.80 -6.34 21.63
N ALA A 79 -9.17 -5.81 20.47
CA ALA A 79 -10.55 -5.73 20.02
C ALA A 79 -11.20 -7.12 19.82
N SER A 80 -10.42 -8.11 19.37
CA SER A 80 -10.92 -9.47 19.15
C SER A 80 -11.39 -10.20 20.42
N LYS A 81 -11.03 -9.69 21.60
CA LYS A 81 -11.38 -10.31 22.89
C LYS A 81 -12.85 -10.08 23.28
N SER A 82 -13.47 -8.97 22.83
CA SER A 82 -14.83 -8.61 23.20
C SER A 82 -15.45 -7.64 22.20
N ASN A 83 -16.71 -7.87 21.83
CA ASN A 83 -17.48 -6.93 21.00
C ASN A 83 -17.58 -5.53 21.65
N LYS A 84 -17.62 -5.44 22.99
CA LYS A 84 -17.61 -4.14 23.69
C LYS A 84 -16.36 -3.34 23.41
N ILE A 85 -15.20 -3.98 23.39
CA ILE A 85 -13.91 -3.32 23.09
C ILE A 85 -13.87 -2.91 21.62
N GLU A 86 -14.34 -3.75 20.73
CA GLU A 86 -14.46 -3.40 19.32
C GLU A 86 -15.35 -2.16 19.13
N ASP A 87 -16.53 -2.14 19.77
CA ASP A 87 -17.46 -1.01 19.67
C ASP A 87 -16.87 0.30 20.21
N ILE A 88 -16.00 0.23 21.23
CA ILE A 88 -15.25 1.40 21.73
C ILE A 88 -14.26 1.92 20.65
N PHE A 89 -13.59 1.04 19.93
CA PHE A 89 -12.62 1.43 18.91
C PHE A 89 -13.25 1.84 17.59
N LYS A 90 -14.45 1.34 17.29
CA LYS A 90 -15.15 1.57 16.02
C LYS A 90 -15.27 3.05 15.62
N PRO A 91 -15.69 4.00 16.49
CA PRO A 91 -15.76 5.42 16.12
C PRO A 91 -14.39 5.98 15.75
N LEU A 92 -13.32 5.64 16.49
CA LEU A 92 -11.97 6.09 16.20
C LEU A 92 -11.54 5.71 14.80
N PHE A 93 -11.64 4.42 14.46
CA PHE A 93 -11.22 3.92 13.14
C PHE A 93 -12.15 4.40 12.02
N THR A 94 -13.44 4.63 12.31
CA THR A 94 -14.36 5.19 11.33
C THR A 94 -14.00 6.64 11.01
N CYS A 95 -13.72 7.47 12.02
CA CYS A 95 -13.26 8.84 11.83
C CYS A 95 -11.96 8.91 11.02
N LEU A 96 -10.96 8.10 11.39
CA LEU A 96 -9.67 8.08 10.67
C LEU A 96 -9.82 7.74 9.18
N ARG A 97 -10.75 6.84 8.84
CA ARG A 97 -11.01 6.47 7.44
C ARG A 97 -11.92 7.44 6.69
N ALA A 98 -12.73 8.21 7.41
CA ALA A 98 -13.63 9.19 6.80
C ALA A 98 -12.91 10.46 6.35
N ILE A 99 -11.78 10.81 6.98
CA ILE A 99 -11.00 12.00 6.63
C ILE A 99 -10.29 11.78 5.29
N PRO A 100 -10.44 12.68 4.32
CA PRO A 100 -9.73 12.59 3.05
C PRO A 100 -8.19 12.57 3.27
N THR A 101 -7.50 11.67 2.60
CA THR A 101 -6.04 11.51 2.71
C THR A 101 -5.28 12.81 2.49
N VAL A 102 -5.72 13.63 1.53
CA VAL A 102 -5.10 14.93 1.22
C VAL A 102 -5.15 15.88 2.42
N SER A 103 -6.23 15.85 3.22
CA SER A 103 -6.34 16.67 4.43
C SER A 103 -5.27 16.29 5.47
N PHE A 104 -5.01 15.00 5.67
CA PHE A 104 -3.92 14.55 6.53
C PHE A 104 -2.57 15.03 6.02
N ILE A 105 -2.33 14.95 4.71
CA ILE A 105 -1.06 15.38 4.11
C ILE A 105 -0.81 16.86 4.43
N ILE A 106 -1.80 17.72 4.18
CA ILE A 106 -1.67 19.16 4.44
C ILE A 106 -1.43 19.44 5.92
N ILE A 107 -2.21 18.82 6.81
CA ILE A 107 -2.09 19.01 8.26
C ILE A 107 -0.70 18.60 8.75
N PHE A 108 -0.20 17.42 8.34
CA PHE A 108 1.10 16.93 8.79
C PHE A 108 2.27 17.76 8.22
N ILE A 109 2.16 18.25 6.98
CA ILE A 109 3.16 19.18 6.44
C ILE A 109 3.25 20.44 7.31
N MET A 110 2.10 21.01 7.70
CA MET A 110 2.07 22.24 8.50
C MET A 110 2.62 22.03 9.91
N ILE A 111 2.35 20.87 10.53
CA ILE A 111 2.74 20.61 11.93
C ILE A 111 4.20 20.15 12.05
N ILE A 112 4.64 19.24 11.19
CA ILE A 112 5.93 18.53 11.36
C ILE A 112 6.90 18.71 10.19
N GLY A 113 6.48 19.46 9.15
CA GLY A 113 7.28 19.82 7.99
C GLY A 113 7.45 18.69 6.96
N PHE A 114 7.94 19.08 5.77
CA PHE A 114 8.00 18.24 4.57
C PHE A 114 8.78 16.93 4.74
N LYS A 115 9.89 16.95 5.48
CA LYS A 115 10.79 15.79 5.61
C LYS A 115 10.17 14.64 6.41
N ARG A 116 9.38 14.96 7.44
CA ARG A 116 8.83 13.97 8.37
C ARG A 116 7.39 13.60 8.06
N ALA A 117 6.64 14.48 7.41
CA ALA A 117 5.22 14.28 7.13
C ALA A 117 4.91 12.92 6.46
N PRO A 118 5.64 12.44 5.42
CA PRO A 118 5.35 11.16 4.77
C PRO A 118 5.25 10.00 5.74
N TYR A 119 6.17 9.89 6.71
CA TYR A 119 6.15 8.81 7.71
C TYR A 119 4.84 8.75 8.51
N TYR A 120 4.35 9.90 8.96
CA TYR A 120 3.13 9.98 9.77
C TYR A 120 1.87 9.80 8.93
N ILE A 121 1.90 10.26 7.68
CA ILE A 121 0.79 10.10 6.74
C ILE A 121 0.58 8.61 6.44
N VAL A 122 1.63 7.88 6.10
CA VAL A 122 1.55 6.43 5.87
C VAL A 122 1.07 5.72 7.13
N PHE A 123 1.60 6.09 8.30
CA PHE A 123 1.16 5.51 9.57
C PHE A 123 -0.34 5.69 9.78
N ILE A 124 -0.83 6.93 9.74
CA ILE A 124 -2.24 7.23 10.10
C ILE A 124 -3.25 6.63 9.13
N ILE A 125 -2.87 6.50 7.85
CA ILE A 125 -3.75 5.94 6.82
C ILE A 125 -3.73 4.41 6.84
N SER A 126 -2.54 3.81 7.00
CA SER A 126 -2.39 2.35 6.94
C SER A 126 -2.88 1.66 8.21
N PHE A 127 -2.70 2.28 9.38
CA PHE A 127 -3.05 1.72 10.67
C PHE A 127 -4.51 1.24 10.78
N PRO A 128 -5.56 2.06 10.44
CA PRO A 128 -6.94 1.61 10.51
C PRO A 128 -7.26 0.46 9.55
N ILE A 129 -6.61 0.43 8.39
CA ILE A 129 -6.82 -0.59 7.37
C ILE A 129 -6.23 -1.92 7.83
N ILE A 130 -5.02 -1.88 8.39
CA ILE A 130 -4.35 -3.04 8.98
C ILE A 130 -5.15 -3.60 10.15
N TYR A 131 -5.59 -2.72 11.07
CA TYR A 131 -6.47 -3.09 12.18
C TYR A 131 -7.69 -3.86 11.70
N GLN A 132 -8.41 -3.31 10.72
CA GLN A 132 -9.63 -3.93 10.20
C GLN A 132 -9.34 -5.29 9.56
N ALA A 133 -8.31 -5.39 8.71
CA ALA A 133 -7.98 -6.63 8.02
C ALA A 133 -7.57 -7.75 8.99
N ILE A 134 -6.84 -7.41 10.05
CA ILE A 134 -6.44 -8.37 11.08
C ILE A 134 -7.66 -8.77 11.94
N LEU A 135 -8.49 -7.81 12.34
CA LEU A 135 -9.69 -8.08 13.13
C LEU A 135 -10.67 -9.00 12.40
N GLU A 136 -10.84 -8.82 11.09
CA GLU A 136 -11.62 -9.75 10.25
C GLU A 136 -11.01 -11.16 10.26
N GLY A 137 -9.69 -11.29 10.26
CA GLY A 137 -9.02 -12.57 10.44
C GLY A 137 -9.41 -13.27 11.74
N TYR A 138 -9.47 -12.55 12.86
CA TYR A 138 -9.95 -13.09 14.15
C TYR A 138 -11.42 -13.47 14.13
N LYS A 139 -12.27 -12.69 13.46
CA LYS A 139 -13.71 -12.96 13.34
C LYS A 139 -14.00 -14.21 12.52
N ASN A 140 -13.20 -14.46 11.51
CA ASN A 140 -13.35 -15.59 10.60
C ASN A 140 -12.93 -16.95 11.21
N ILE A 141 -12.42 -17.00 12.45
CA ILE A 141 -12.17 -18.26 13.15
C ILE A 141 -13.52 -18.93 13.44
N ASN A 142 -13.67 -20.21 13.03
CA ASN A 142 -14.90 -20.97 13.25
C ASN A 142 -15.32 -20.91 14.74
N PRO A 143 -16.59 -20.53 15.03
CA PRO A 143 -17.10 -20.46 16.41
C PRO A 143 -16.98 -21.78 17.18
N GLU A 144 -17.17 -22.91 16.51
CA GLU A 144 -17.04 -24.24 17.13
C GLU A 144 -15.62 -24.49 17.65
N LEU A 145 -14.61 -24.13 16.83
CA LEU A 145 -13.22 -24.25 17.25
C LEU A 145 -12.89 -23.34 18.45
N LYS A 146 -13.51 -22.15 18.49
CA LYS A 146 -13.37 -21.24 19.65
C LYS A 146 -13.98 -21.84 20.92
N LEU A 147 -15.11 -22.58 20.79
CA LEU A 147 -15.73 -23.27 21.93
C LEU A 147 -14.85 -24.42 22.43
N ILE A 148 -14.35 -25.26 21.53
CA ILE A 148 -13.44 -26.35 21.89
C ILE A 148 -12.21 -25.83 22.60
N ASN A 149 -11.60 -24.78 22.06
CA ASN A 149 -10.41 -24.16 22.65
C ASN A 149 -10.64 -23.57 24.06
N LYS A 150 -11.85 -23.16 24.39
CA LYS A 150 -12.19 -22.72 25.77
C LYS A 150 -12.20 -23.84 26.79
N LEU A 151 -12.36 -25.09 26.35
CA LEU A 151 -12.30 -26.26 27.23
C LEU A 151 -10.85 -26.62 27.59
N ASP A 152 -9.90 -26.28 26.74
CA ASP A 152 -8.48 -26.45 26.98
C ASP A 152 -7.98 -25.33 27.90
N ASN A 153 -7.74 -25.64 29.15
CA ASN A 153 -7.37 -24.70 30.22
C ASN A 153 -5.92 -24.17 30.07
N TYR A 154 -5.56 -23.67 28.88
CA TYR A 154 -4.23 -23.13 28.61
C TYR A 154 -4.04 -21.71 29.15
N ASN A 155 -2.81 -21.42 29.58
CA ASN A 155 -2.36 -20.03 29.81
C ASN A 155 -2.62 -19.17 28.55
N PRO A 156 -3.10 -17.91 28.70
CA PRO A 156 -3.44 -17.02 27.56
C PRO A 156 -2.35 -16.89 26.47
N ILE A 157 -1.07 -16.87 26.85
CA ILE A 157 0.05 -16.80 25.90
C ILE A 157 0.16 -18.11 25.11
N LYS A 158 0.08 -19.24 25.80
CA LYS A 158 0.17 -20.58 25.18
C LYS A 158 -1.04 -20.82 24.26
N ASN A 159 -2.22 -20.42 24.68
CA ASN A 159 -3.43 -20.45 23.87
C ASN A 159 -3.29 -19.59 22.61
N TYR A 160 -2.76 -18.38 22.73
CA TYR A 160 -2.52 -17.53 21.55
C TYR A 160 -1.57 -18.19 20.56
N LEU A 161 -0.44 -18.73 21.02
CA LEU A 161 0.58 -19.32 20.16
C LEU A 161 0.16 -20.63 19.51
N LEU A 162 -0.55 -21.51 20.26
CA LEU A 162 -0.89 -22.85 19.79
C LEU A 162 -2.22 -22.92 19.03
N PHE A 163 -3.14 -22.03 19.32
CA PHE A 163 -4.47 -22.03 18.70
C PHE A 163 -4.71 -20.79 17.83
N THR A 164 -4.67 -19.60 18.43
CA THR A 164 -5.11 -18.38 17.74
C THR A 164 -4.20 -18.02 16.57
N PHE A 165 -2.90 -17.99 16.81
CA PHE A 165 -1.91 -17.60 15.78
C PHE A 165 -1.94 -18.53 14.55
N PRO A 166 -1.94 -19.86 14.68
CA PRO A 166 -2.09 -20.76 13.53
C PRO A 166 -3.39 -20.52 12.73
N MET A 167 -4.49 -20.24 13.42
CA MET A 167 -5.78 -19.99 12.76
C MET A 167 -5.80 -18.70 11.94
N ILE A 168 -5.11 -17.65 12.41
CA ILE A 168 -5.11 -16.34 11.74
C ILE A 168 -3.87 -16.08 10.88
N LYS A 169 -2.86 -16.95 10.90
CA LYS A 169 -1.58 -16.72 10.20
C LYS A 169 -1.76 -16.33 8.73
N THR A 170 -2.66 -17.01 8.02
CA THR A 170 -2.97 -16.71 6.61
C THR A 170 -3.59 -15.33 6.46
N SER A 171 -4.50 -14.94 7.36
CA SER A 171 -5.10 -13.61 7.37
C SER A 171 -4.08 -12.53 7.69
N LEU A 172 -3.17 -12.78 8.64
CA LEU A 172 -2.08 -11.87 8.97
C LEU A 172 -1.17 -11.61 7.76
N ILE A 173 -0.75 -12.67 7.07
CA ILE A 173 0.12 -12.54 5.90
C ILE A 173 -0.62 -11.84 4.76
N THR A 174 -1.89 -12.17 4.53
CA THR A 174 -2.70 -11.49 3.50
C THR A 174 -2.88 -10.01 3.83
N ALA A 175 -3.18 -9.67 5.08
CA ALA A 175 -3.26 -8.29 5.55
C ALA A 175 -1.91 -7.57 5.38
N PHE A 176 -0.78 -8.22 5.69
CA PHE A 176 0.56 -7.69 5.50
C PHE A 176 0.81 -7.30 4.03
N ILE A 177 0.59 -8.23 3.11
CA ILE A 177 0.87 -8.03 1.67
C ILE A 177 0.00 -6.91 1.09
N SER A 178 -1.31 -6.96 1.33
CA SER A 178 -2.24 -5.97 0.78
C SER A 178 -2.03 -4.58 1.36
N SER A 179 -1.79 -4.49 2.68
CA SER A 179 -1.57 -3.22 3.35
C SER A 179 -0.20 -2.63 3.03
N PHE A 180 0.84 -3.45 2.82
CA PHE A 180 2.15 -2.98 2.39
C PHE A 180 2.09 -2.32 1.00
N THR A 181 1.43 -2.98 0.04
CA THR A 181 1.24 -2.43 -1.31
C THR A 181 0.47 -1.10 -1.28
N LEU A 182 -0.54 -1.00 -0.41
CA LEU A 182 -1.27 0.25 -0.22
C LEU A 182 -0.37 1.32 0.42
N SER A 183 0.37 0.98 1.48
CA SER A 183 1.29 1.89 2.16
C SER A 183 2.34 2.48 1.22
N PHE A 184 2.87 1.68 0.30
CA PHE A 184 3.79 2.14 -0.73
C PHE A 184 3.16 3.21 -1.64
N LYS A 185 1.91 3.01 -2.09
CA LYS A 185 1.20 4.00 -2.91
C LYS A 185 0.89 5.28 -2.13
N VAL A 186 0.53 5.15 -0.86
CA VAL A 186 0.28 6.29 0.04
C VAL A 186 1.56 7.08 0.28
N GLU A 187 2.72 6.41 0.45
CA GLU A 187 4.02 7.07 0.59
C GLU A 187 4.34 7.91 -0.65
N VAL A 188 4.24 7.33 -1.85
CA VAL A 188 4.49 8.06 -3.09
C VAL A 188 3.57 9.28 -3.22
N MET A 189 2.28 9.13 -2.87
CA MET A 189 1.33 10.23 -2.89
C MET A 189 1.72 11.32 -1.87
N ALA A 190 2.12 10.92 -0.66
CA ALA A 190 2.58 11.84 0.37
C ALA A 190 3.83 12.60 -0.08
N GLU A 191 4.84 11.92 -0.64
CA GLU A 191 6.03 12.55 -1.21
C GLU A 191 5.69 13.55 -2.32
N THR A 192 4.78 13.17 -3.23
CA THR A 192 4.36 14.02 -4.37
C THR A 192 3.70 15.31 -3.89
N LEU A 193 2.83 15.22 -2.87
CA LEU A 193 2.08 16.37 -2.36
C LEU A 193 2.86 17.21 -1.35
N THR A 194 3.81 16.59 -0.63
CA THR A 194 4.72 17.35 0.24
C THR A 194 5.66 18.25 -0.56
N GLY A 195 5.99 17.88 -1.79
CA GLY A 195 6.65 18.74 -2.76
C GLY A 195 7.98 19.29 -2.29
N SER A 196 9.07 18.52 -2.39
CA SER A 196 10.40 19.03 -2.05
C SER A 196 11.41 18.62 -3.11
N THR A 197 12.10 19.59 -3.67
CA THR A 197 13.22 19.34 -4.60
C THR A 197 14.51 18.92 -3.91
N ARG A 198 14.55 19.01 -2.56
CA ARG A 198 15.73 18.66 -1.75
C ARG A 198 15.70 17.24 -1.20
N LEU A 199 14.54 16.57 -1.26
CA LEU A 199 14.37 15.22 -0.79
C LEU A 199 14.39 14.25 -1.97
N LYS A 200 14.80 13.01 -1.71
CA LYS A 200 14.83 11.94 -2.70
C LYS A 200 13.64 11.00 -2.50
N GLY A 201 13.11 10.49 -3.60
CA GLY A 201 12.00 9.57 -3.61
C GLY A 201 11.19 9.66 -4.89
N LEU A 202 10.43 8.61 -5.21
CA LEU A 202 9.64 8.50 -6.44
C LEU A 202 8.56 9.60 -6.54
N GLY A 203 7.91 9.93 -5.42
CA GLY A 203 6.92 11.00 -5.40
C GLY A 203 7.54 12.38 -5.54
N PHE A 204 8.74 12.59 -5.01
CA PHE A 204 9.48 13.85 -5.23
C PHE A 204 9.93 14.01 -6.68
N LEU A 205 10.29 12.92 -7.37
CA LEU A 205 10.55 12.96 -8.82
C LEU A 205 9.31 13.39 -9.59
N ILE A 206 8.13 12.82 -9.29
CA ILE A 206 6.85 13.27 -9.90
C ILE A 206 6.64 14.76 -9.66
N HIS A 207 6.92 15.25 -8.45
CA HIS A 207 6.81 16.67 -8.15
C HIS A 207 7.74 17.52 -9.02
N ILE A 208 9.00 17.13 -9.21
CA ILE A 208 9.98 17.83 -10.05
C ILE A 208 9.49 17.88 -11.50
N TYR A 209 9.19 16.74 -12.11
CA TYR A 209 8.77 16.68 -13.52
C TYR A 209 7.44 17.35 -13.78
N ARG A 210 6.58 17.50 -12.75
CA ARG A 210 5.39 18.34 -12.85
C ARG A 210 5.72 19.83 -13.05
N TYR A 211 6.77 20.33 -12.40
CA TYR A 211 7.22 21.71 -12.63
C TYR A 211 7.90 21.89 -13.99
N GLU A 212 8.57 20.86 -14.49
CA GLU A 212 9.19 20.84 -15.81
C GLU A 212 8.18 20.63 -16.95
N ASN A 213 6.88 20.35 -16.61
CA ASN A 213 5.82 19.98 -17.55
C ASN A 213 6.14 18.74 -18.40
N ASP A 214 6.99 17.85 -17.89
CA ASP A 214 7.33 16.59 -18.57
C ASP A 214 6.35 15.47 -18.16
N ILE A 215 5.24 15.41 -18.88
CA ILE A 215 4.19 14.40 -18.64
C ILE A 215 4.68 12.99 -19.01
N SER A 216 5.56 12.86 -20.00
CA SER A 216 6.13 11.56 -20.38
C SER A 216 6.89 10.93 -19.22
N MET A 217 7.70 11.73 -18.53
CA MET A 217 8.47 11.29 -17.37
C MET A 217 7.58 10.99 -16.17
N ILE A 218 6.53 11.80 -15.92
CA ILE A 218 5.54 11.54 -14.86
C ILE A 218 4.86 10.18 -15.09
N LEU A 219 4.42 9.89 -16.32
CA LEU A 219 3.79 8.61 -16.65
C LEU A 219 4.78 7.44 -16.58
N ALA A 220 6.05 7.66 -16.94
CA ALA A 220 7.10 6.65 -16.78
C ALA A 220 7.31 6.29 -15.31
N ILE A 221 7.36 7.28 -14.41
CA ILE A 221 7.46 7.04 -12.96
C ILE A 221 6.19 6.33 -12.44
N ALA A 222 4.99 6.74 -12.91
CA ALA A 222 3.75 6.08 -12.54
C ALA A 222 3.74 4.60 -12.97
N LEU A 223 4.22 4.27 -14.18
CA LEU A 223 4.42 2.89 -14.62
C LEU A 223 5.41 2.13 -13.73
N LEU A 224 6.52 2.74 -13.37
CA LEU A 224 7.50 2.16 -12.43
C LEU A 224 6.84 1.82 -11.09
N ILE A 225 6.02 2.71 -10.54
CA ILE A 225 5.27 2.49 -9.29
C ILE A 225 4.29 1.31 -9.43
N VAL A 226 3.59 1.21 -10.57
CA VAL A 226 2.69 0.09 -10.86
C VAL A 226 3.47 -1.23 -10.94
N LEU A 227 4.62 -1.25 -11.60
CA LEU A 227 5.49 -2.42 -11.70
C LEU A 227 5.99 -2.87 -10.33
N LEU A 228 6.50 -1.95 -9.51
CA LEU A 228 6.95 -2.24 -8.14
C LEU A 228 5.79 -2.74 -7.26
N SER A 229 4.64 -2.09 -7.30
CA SER A 229 3.44 -2.52 -6.56
C SER A 229 3.00 -3.93 -6.95
N SER A 230 3.00 -4.22 -8.26
CA SER A 230 2.65 -5.56 -8.79
C SER A 230 3.67 -6.62 -8.38
N LEU A 231 4.95 -6.26 -8.35
CA LEU A 231 6.02 -7.14 -7.89
C LEU A 231 5.82 -7.51 -6.41
N PHE A 232 5.51 -6.55 -5.54
CA PHE A 232 5.22 -6.82 -4.13
C PHE A 232 4.02 -7.75 -3.95
N GLU A 233 2.95 -7.54 -4.72
CA GLU A 233 1.79 -8.45 -4.69
C GLU A 233 2.13 -9.87 -5.16
N ILE A 234 2.90 -10.01 -6.23
CA ILE A 234 3.30 -11.31 -6.76
C ILE A 234 4.19 -12.04 -5.76
N LEU A 235 5.23 -11.38 -5.24
CA LEU A 235 6.12 -11.95 -4.23
C LEU A 235 5.34 -12.35 -2.97
N GLY A 236 4.43 -11.51 -2.53
CA GLY A 236 3.58 -11.82 -1.39
C GLY A 236 2.67 -13.04 -1.62
N LYS A 237 2.05 -13.15 -2.80
CA LYS A 237 1.23 -14.33 -3.16
C LYS A 237 2.07 -15.61 -3.24
N LEU A 238 3.32 -15.53 -3.69
CA LEU A 238 4.25 -16.66 -3.68
C LEU A 238 4.57 -17.12 -2.26
N VAL A 239 4.87 -16.18 -1.36
CA VAL A 239 5.08 -16.48 0.07
C VAL A 239 3.85 -17.13 0.69
N LEU A 240 2.64 -16.60 0.41
CA LEU A 240 1.39 -17.21 0.87
C LEU A 240 1.18 -18.65 0.37
N LYS A 241 1.58 -18.93 -0.86
CA LYS A 241 1.49 -20.28 -1.41
C LYS A 241 2.40 -21.26 -0.66
N LEU A 242 3.66 -20.86 -0.42
CA LEU A 242 4.64 -21.68 0.31
C LEU A 242 4.24 -21.98 1.77
N ILE A 243 3.46 -21.10 2.40
CA ILE A 243 3.02 -21.27 3.79
C ILE A 243 1.76 -22.14 3.89
N LYS A 244 1.02 -22.32 2.79
CA LYS A 244 -0.19 -23.15 2.73
C LYS A 244 0.11 -24.62 2.37
N GLU A 245 1.25 -24.89 1.76
CA GLU A 245 1.81 -26.21 1.53
C GLU A 245 2.52 -26.73 2.79
#